data_82822f17f352c8f4d56c6ca7aa9d1302
#
_entry.id   82822f17f352c8f4d56c6ca7aa9d1302
#
_cell.length_a   1.000
_cell.length_b   1.000
_cell.length_c   1.000
_cell.angle_alpha   90.00
_cell.angle_beta   90.00
_cell.angle_gamma   90.00
#
_symmetry.space_group_name_H-M   'P 1'
#
loop_
_entity.id
_entity.type
_entity.pdbx_description
1 polymer ?
#
loop_
_entity_poly.entity_id
_entity_poly.type
_entity_poly.pdbx_seq_one_letter_code
_entity_poly.pdbx_strand_id
1 'polypeptide(L)'
;MKKTYIRALDLRHGSVDLSHGGGGRAMVQLIGEVFGRAFDNEWLRRGDDGAVLPAPAPGERLVMATDAHVVSPLFFPGGDIGCLCVHGTINDVAVMGARPLYLAASFILEEGFPLAELARIVASMAAAAKAAGVPVVTLFVARTFATFSGGFGCCPSSTPRR
;
A
#
# COMPACT_ATOMS: atom_id res chain seq x y z
N MET A 1 11.26 7.66 16.79
CA MET A 1 11.81 9.04 16.62
C MET A 1 10.69 9.99 16.25
N LYS A 2 10.38 11.04 17.03
CA LYS A 2 9.39 12.06 16.63
C LYS A 2 9.98 12.88 15.48
N LYS A 3 9.50 12.68 14.26
CA LYS A 3 9.85 13.53 13.11
C LYS A 3 9.10 14.85 13.28
N THR A 4 9.81 15.93 13.62
CA THR A 4 9.23 17.27 13.73
C THR A 4 9.31 17.93 12.35
N TYR A 5 8.20 18.00 11.65
CA TYR A 5 8.08 18.77 10.42
C TYR A 5 7.85 20.25 10.76
N ILE A 6 8.43 21.14 9.99
CA ILE A 6 8.28 22.58 10.20
C ILE A 6 6.83 23.02 9.96
N ARG A 7 6.11 22.33 9.05
CA ARG A 7 4.71 22.55 8.72
C ARG A 7 4.06 21.22 8.36
N ALA A 8 2.85 20.95 8.89
CA ALA A 8 2.05 19.79 8.48
C ALA A 8 1.61 19.92 7.00
N LEU A 9 1.37 18.77 6.35
CA LEU A 9 0.81 18.74 5.00
C LEU A 9 -0.59 19.38 5.01
N ASP A 10 -0.89 20.22 4.02
CA ASP A 10 -2.24 20.68 3.77
C ASP A 10 -3.02 19.59 3.02
N LEU A 11 -3.61 18.68 3.79
CA LEU A 11 -4.40 17.58 3.23
C LEU A 11 -5.72 18.04 2.58
N ARG A 12 -6.12 19.32 2.76
CA ARG A 12 -7.38 19.82 2.18
C ARG A 12 -7.19 20.46 0.81
N HIS A 13 -6.11 21.24 0.65
CA HIS A 13 -5.89 22.04 -0.55
C HIS A 13 -4.55 21.75 -1.23
N GLY A 14 -3.71 20.92 -0.60
CA GLY A 14 -2.41 20.54 -1.16
C GLY A 14 -2.53 19.48 -2.28
N SER A 15 -1.49 19.40 -3.06
CA SER A 15 -1.35 18.42 -4.12
C SER A 15 0.05 17.78 -4.11
N VAL A 16 0.17 16.65 -4.77
CA VAL A 16 1.47 16.01 -5.02
C VAL A 16 2.28 16.89 -5.98
N ASP A 17 3.52 17.19 -5.63
CA ASP A 17 4.43 18.00 -6.44
C ASP A 17 5.79 17.30 -6.64
N LEU A 18 6.70 17.94 -7.40
CA LEU A 18 8.04 17.44 -7.71
C LEU A 18 8.84 17.03 -6.46
N SER A 19 8.66 17.71 -5.34
CA SER A 19 9.40 17.43 -4.10
C SER A 19 9.02 16.09 -3.47
N HIS A 20 7.83 15.58 -3.77
CA HIS A 20 7.31 14.30 -3.29
C HIS A 20 7.82 13.08 -4.08
N GLY A 21 8.66 13.26 -5.11
CA GLY A 21 9.26 12.17 -5.90
C GLY A 21 10.76 12.00 -5.73
N GLY A 22 11.43 12.90 -5.02
CA GLY A 22 12.88 12.96 -4.94
C GLY A 22 13.55 12.28 -3.74
N GLY A 23 12.82 11.50 -2.94
CA GLY A 23 13.36 10.84 -1.73
C GLY A 23 13.74 11.79 -0.58
N GLY A 24 13.42 13.10 -0.70
CA GLY A 24 13.75 14.12 0.26
C GLY A 24 12.74 14.25 1.42
N ARG A 25 12.84 15.37 2.17
CA ARG A 25 11.98 15.64 3.35
C ARG A 25 10.49 15.61 3.02
N ALA A 26 10.08 16.13 1.86
CA ALA A 26 8.68 16.16 1.44
C ALA A 26 8.12 14.74 1.25
N MET A 27 8.88 13.84 0.61
CA MET A 27 8.51 12.44 0.48
C MET A 27 8.39 11.76 1.85
N VAL A 28 9.36 11.95 2.73
CA VAL A 28 9.34 11.40 4.10
C VAL A 28 8.14 11.90 4.89
N GLN A 29 7.77 13.18 4.70
CA GLN A 29 6.60 13.77 5.32
C GLN A 29 5.31 13.17 4.76
N LEU A 30 5.18 13.07 3.44
CA LEU A 30 4.03 12.46 2.76
C LEU A 30 3.83 11.02 3.24
N ILE A 31 4.89 10.22 3.24
CA ILE A 31 4.85 8.84 3.73
C ILE A 31 4.41 8.80 5.20
N GLY A 32 4.99 9.63 6.06
CA GLY A 32 4.67 9.61 7.49
C GLY A 32 3.28 10.12 7.82
N GLU A 33 2.80 11.20 7.18
CA GLU A 33 1.53 11.84 7.51
C GLU A 33 0.31 11.20 6.83
N VAL A 34 0.48 10.60 5.66
CA VAL A 34 -0.63 9.96 4.92
C VAL A 34 -0.58 8.46 5.11
N PHE A 35 0.47 7.81 4.65
CA PHE A 35 0.56 6.35 4.61
C PHE A 35 0.87 5.72 5.97
N GLY A 36 1.88 6.24 6.68
CA GLY A 36 2.30 5.70 7.96
C GLY A 36 1.25 5.80 9.06
N ARG A 37 0.35 6.80 8.98
CA ARG A 37 -0.79 6.90 9.89
C ARG A 37 -1.90 5.91 9.57
N ALA A 38 -2.12 5.63 8.28
CA ALA A 38 -3.20 4.76 7.83
C ALA A 38 -2.86 3.28 8.01
N PHE A 39 -1.63 2.90 7.69
CA PHE A 39 -1.16 1.51 7.74
C PHE A 39 -0.39 1.17 9.02
N ASP A 40 -0.52 1.93 10.08
CA ASP A 40 0.28 1.82 11.31
C ASP A 40 0.43 0.38 11.81
N ASN A 41 1.64 -0.18 11.68
CA ASN A 41 2.04 -1.50 12.14
C ASN A 41 3.54 -1.57 12.47
N GLU A 42 4.00 -2.67 13.06
CA GLU A 42 5.37 -2.84 13.52
C GLU A 42 6.42 -2.77 12.40
N TRP A 43 6.11 -3.28 11.19
CA TRP A 43 7.05 -3.26 10.06
C TRP A 43 7.25 -1.84 9.53
N LEU A 44 6.18 -1.13 9.23
CA LEU A 44 6.26 0.23 8.68
C LEU A 44 6.82 1.26 9.68
N ARG A 45 6.63 1.04 11.00
CA ARG A 45 7.23 1.91 12.03
C ARG A 45 8.76 1.86 12.05
N ARG A 46 9.39 0.79 11.55
CA ARG A 46 10.85 0.69 11.44
C ARG A 46 11.39 1.70 10.43
N GLY A 47 10.64 1.99 9.37
CA GLY A 47 11.04 2.91 8.32
C GLY A 47 12.14 2.36 7.41
N ASP A 48 12.21 1.03 7.32
CA ASP A 48 13.12 0.31 6.43
C ASP A 48 12.52 0.23 5.02
N ASP A 49 13.37 0.03 4.00
CA ASP A 49 12.96 -0.11 2.61
C ASP A 49 12.23 -1.44 2.31
N GLY A 50 12.27 -2.38 3.25
CA GLY A 50 11.64 -3.67 3.13
C GLY A 50 11.16 -4.22 4.47
N ALA A 51 10.49 -5.36 4.45
CA ALA A 51 10.02 -6.05 5.63
C ALA A 51 10.70 -7.41 5.79
N VAL A 52 11.23 -7.69 6.97
CA VAL A 52 11.70 -9.03 7.32
C VAL A 52 10.50 -9.80 7.87
N LEU A 53 10.13 -10.85 7.15
CA LEU A 53 8.97 -11.68 7.47
C LEU A 53 9.40 -13.04 8.00
N PRO A 54 8.59 -13.69 8.85
CA PRO A 54 8.87 -15.06 9.29
C PRO A 54 8.97 -16.02 8.09
N ALA A 55 9.90 -16.95 8.17
CA ALA A 55 9.98 -18.02 7.17
C ALA A 55 8.75 -18.93 7.27
N PRO A 56 8.30 -19.55 6.17
CA PRO A 56 7.28 -20.60 6.20
C PRO A 56 7.70 -21.75 7.09
N ALA A 57 6.72 -22.44 7.71
CA ALA A 57 7.02 -23.65 8.47
C ALA A 57 7.55 -24.78 7.57
N PRO A 58 8.30 -25.75 8.11
CA PRO A 58 8.77 -26.90 7.33
C PRO A 58 7.62 -27.59 6.60
N GLY A 59 7.76 -27.77 5.29
CA GLY A 59 6.75 -28.39 4.44
C GLY A 59 5.71 -27.43 3.86
N GLU A 60 5.65 -26.18 4.30
CA GLU A 60 4.84 -25.14 3.68
C GLU A 60 5.53 -24.55 2.44
N ARG A 61 4.72 -24.02 1.53
CA ARG A 61 5.19 -23.34 0.32
C ARG A 61 4.73 -21.89 0.34
N LEU A 62 5.60 -21.02 -0.16
CA LEU A 62 5.31 -19.60 -0.31
C LEU A 62 4.63 -19.36 -1.66
N VAL A 63 3.51 -18.61 -1.62
CA VAL A 63 2.83 -18.09 -2.81
C VAL A 63 2.99 -16.57 -2.81
N MET A 64 3.38 -16.02 -3.93
CA MET A 64 3.47 -14.58 -4.16
C MET A 64 2.69 -14.22 -5.41
N ALA A 65 1.86 -13.19 -5.32
CA ALA A 65 1.17 -12.57 -6.44
C ALA A 65 1.49 -11.09 -6.49
N THR A 66 1.44 -10.51 -7.67
CA THR A 66 1.55 -9.07 -7.89
C THR A 66 0.51 -8.66 -8.91
N ASP A 67 -0.16 -7.56 -8.63
CA ASP A 67 -1.17 -6.98 -9.50
C ASP A 67 -1.00 -5.46 -9.57
N ALA A 68 -1.50 -4.86 -10.65
CA ALA A 68 -1.48 -3.42 -10.87
C ALA A 68 -2.88 -2.95 -11.24
N HIS A 69 -3.38 -1.95 -10.51
CA HIS A 69 -4.73 -1.45 -10.69
C HIS A 69 -4.71 -0.05 -11.29
N VAL A 70 -5.41 0.08 -12.41
CA VAL A 70 -5.71 1.37 -13.06
C VAL A 70 -7.21 1.40 -13.31
N VAL A 71 -7.90 2.37 -12.73
CA VAL A 71 -9.35 2.52 -12.87
C VAL A 71 -9.74 3.99 -12.99
N SER A 72 -10.71 4.28 -13.85
CA SER A 72 -11.30 5.61 -13.99
C SER A 72 -12.82 5.48 -14.02
N PRO A 73 -13.57 6.18 -13.17
CA PRO A 73 -13.06 7.09 -12.12
C PRO A 73 -12.42 6.33 -10.95
N LEU A 74 -11.55 6.98 -10.17
CA LEU A 74 -10.88 6.39 -9.01
C LEU A 74 -11.84 6.00 -7.88
N PHE A 75 -12.98 6.71 -7.79
CA PHE A 75 -14.09 6.45 -6.89
C PHE A 75 -15.31 6.07 -7.70
N PHE A 76 -15.91 4.94 -7.40
CA PHE A 76 -17.04 4.37 -8.17
C PHE A 76 -18.09 3.79 -7.24
N PRO A 77 -19.30 3.51 -7.72
CA PRO A 77 -20.33 2.86 -6.90
C PRO A 77 -19.82 1.52 -6.34
N GLY A 78 -19.84 1.40 -5.04
CA GLY A 78 -19.39 0.20 -4.31
C GLY A 78 -17.94 0.21 -3.85
N GLY A 79 -17.12 1.22 -4.22
CA GLY A 79 -15.73 1.28 -3.77
C GLY A 79 -14.86 2.37 -4.40
N ASP A 80 -13.59 2.15 -4.30
CA ASP A 80 -12.54 2.97 -4.91
C ASP A 80 -11.31 2.11 -5.24
N ILE A 81 -10.32 2.71 -5.89
CA ILE A 81 -9.08 2.03 -6.25
C ILE A 81 -8.34 1.47 -5.02
N GLY A 82 -8.47 2.09 -3.84
CA GLY A 82 -7.80 1.64 -2.61
C GLY A 82 -8.33 0.28 -2.13
N CYS A 83 -9.65 0.11 -2.04
CA CYS A 83 -10.24 -1.18 -1.68
C CYS A 83 -10.09 -2.21 -2.81
N LEU A 84 -10.18 -1.77 -4.08
CA LEU A 84 -10.04 -2.64 -5.25
C LEU A 84 -8.68 -3.34 -5.27
N CYS A 85 -7.58 -2.61 -5.07
CA CYS A 85 -6.24 -3.21 -5.15
C CYS A 85 -5.98 -4.22 -4.01
N VAL A 86 -6.54 -4.00 -2.81
CA VAL A 86 -6.45 -4.99 -1.72
C VAL A 86 -7.19 -6.27 -2.10
N HIS A 87 -8.44 -6.15 -2.51
CA HIS A 87 -9.27 -7.32 -2.83
C HIS A 87 -8.76 -8.08 -4.06
N GLY A 88 -8.30 -7.37 -5.10
CA GLY A 88 -7.71 -7.99 -6.30
C GLY A 88 -6.48 -8.83 -5.95
N THR A 89 -5.51 -8.25 -5.27
CA THR A 89 -4.28 -8.96 -4.88
C THR A 89 -4.54 -10.13 -3.92
N ILE A 90 -5.47 -9.97 -2.97
CA ILE A 90 -5.88 -11.06 -2.06
C ILE A 90 -6.54 -12.20 -2.83
N ASN A 91 -7.39 -11.88 -3.80
CA ASN A 91 -8.04 -12.88 -4.64
C ASN A 91 -7.02 -13.70 -5.43
N ASP A 92 -5.99 -13.07 -6.00
CA ASP A 92 -4.93 -13.77 -6.72
C ASP A 92 -4.20 -14.79 -5.85
N VAL A 93 -3.91 -14.44 -4.61
CA VAL A 93 -3.33 -15.39 -3.65
C VAL A 93 -4.32 -16.50 -3.28
N ALA A 94 -5.59 -16.14 -3.08
CA ALA A 94 -6.62 -17.10 -2.66
C ALA A 94 -6.96 -18.14 -3.74
N VAL A 95 -7.02 -17.74 -5.02
CA VAL A 95 -7.28 -18.69 -6.12
C VAL A 95 -6.12 -19.67 -6.33
N MET A 96 -4.92 -19.34 -5.84
CA MET A 96 -3.79 -20.29 -5.76
C MET A 96 -3.91 -21.29 -4.59
N GLY A 97 -4.99 -21.20 -3.81
CA GLY A 97 -5.23 -22.06 -2.63
C GLY A 97 -4.39 -21.67 -1.41
N ALA A 98 -3.91 -20.42 -1.35
CA ALA A 98 -3.08 -19.93 -0.27
C ALA A 98 -3.85 -18.92 0.59
N ARG A 99 -3.45 -18.81 1.87
CA ARG A 99 -3.97 -17.77 2.77
C ARG A 99 -3.10 -16.51 2.66
N PRO A 100 -3.66 -15.35 2.32
CA PRO A 100 -2.94 -14.09 2.33
C PRO A 100 -2.42 -13.77 3.74
N LEU A 101 -1.17 -13.35 3.87
CA LEU A 101 -0.56 -12.99 5.16
C LEU A 101 -0.09 -11.55 5.20
N TYR A 102 0.44 -11.04 4.09
CA TYR A 102 1.06 -9.72 4.01
C TYR A 102 0.81 -9.09 2.65
N LEU A 103 0.79 -7.76 2.62
CA LEU A 103 0.73 -6.96 1.41
C LEU A 103 1.96 -6.05 1.33
N ALA A 104 2.50 -5.92 0.13
CA ALA A 104 3.37 -4.83 -0.26
C ALA A 104 2.57 -3.86 -1.12
N ALA A 105 2.67 -2.56 -0.87
CA ALA A 105 1.94 -1.56 -1.63
C ALA A 105 2.89 -0.63 -2.39
N SER A 106 2.58 -0.38 -3.66
CA SER A 106 3.28 0.58 -4.49
C SER A 106 2.31 1.63 -5.01
N PHE A 107 2.67 2.90 -4.84
CA PHE A 107 1.90 4.03 -5.34
C PHE A 107 2.74 4.81 -6.34
N ILE A 108 2.22 4.97 -7.53
CA ILE A 108 2.78 5.86 -8.54
C ILE A 108 1.81 7.03 -8.70
N LEU A 109 2.23 8.20 -8.22
CA LEU A 109 1.38 9.38 -8.10
C LEU A 109 1.66 10.37 -9.23
N GLU A 110 0.60 10.91 -9.81
CA GLU A 110 0.67 11.98 -10.78
C GLU A 110 0.95 13.33 -10.10
N GLU A 111 1.73 14.18 -10.75
CA GLU A 111 1.91 15.57 -10.31
C GLU A 111 0.59 16.33 -10.34
N GLY A 112 0.33 17.12 -9.30
CA GLY A 112 -0.94 17.81 -9.14
C GLY A 112 -2.05 16.99 -8.48
N PHE A 113 -1.84 15.68 -8.24
CA PHE A 113 -2.86 14.84 -7.61
C PHE A 113 -3.26 15.36 -6.23
N PRO A 114 -4.57 15.57 -5.94
CA PRO A 114 -5.01 16.15 -4.68
C PRO A 114 -4.66 15.28 -3.46
N LEU A 115 -4.03 15.85 -2.44
CA LEU A 115 -3.70 15.13 -1.21
C LEU A 115 -4.95 14.65 -0.46
N ALA A 116 -6.08 15.36 -0.59
CA ALA A 116 -7.36 14.94 -0.01
C ALA A 116 -7.84 13.60 -0.62
N GLU A 117 -7.74 13.44 -1.94
CA GLU A 117 -8.11 12.21 -2.63
C GLU A 117 -7.14 11.07 -2.31
N LEU A 118 -5.83 11.37 -2.28
CA LEU A 118 -4.81 10.40 -1.86
C LEU A 118 -5.09 9.87 -0.45
N ALA A 119 -5.33 10.77 0.51
CA ALA A 119 -5.63 10.38 1.89
C ALA A 119 -6.90 9.50 1.98
N ARG A 120 -7.92 9.80 1.17
CA ARG A 120 -9.15 9.01 1.10
C ARG A 120 -8.89 7.60 0.53
N ILE A 121 -8.11 7.49 -0.56
CA ILE A 121 -7.73 6.20 -1.17
C ILE A 121 -6.92 5.36 -0.17
N VAL A 122 -5.92 5.96 0.47
CA VAL A 122 -5.07 5.28 1.45
C VAL A 122 -5.88 4.82 2.66
N ALA A 123 -6.83 5.62 3.14
CA ALA A 123 -7.73 5.22 4.24
C ALA A 123 -8.63 4.03 3.86
N SER A 124 -9.18 4.04 2.64
CA SER A 124 -9.99 2.93 2.11
C SER A 124 -9.16 1.65 1.98
N MET A 125 -7.95 1.74 1.42
CA MET A 125 -7.01 0.62 1.33
C MET A 125 -6.68 0.05 2.72
N ALA A 126 -6.39 0.91 3.70
CA ALA A 126 -6.09 0.49 5.07
C ALA A 126 -7.29 -0.21 5.73
N ALA A 127 -8.51 0.29 5.50
CA ALA A 127 -9.73 -0.33 6.01
C ALA A 127 -9.95 -1.73 5.39
N ALA A 128 -9.76 -1.88 4.08
CA ALA A 128 -9.87 -3.16 3.38
C ALA A 128 -8.81 -4.17 3.87
N ALA A 129 -7.55 -3.75 3.97
CA ALA A 129 -6.45 -4.58 4.49
C ALA A 129 -6.72 -5.04 5.93
N LYS A 130 -7.20 -4.13 6.79
CA LYS A 130 -7.59 -4.44 8.17
C LYS A 130 -8.76 -5.43 8.24
N ALA A 131 -9.79 -5.23 7.43
CA ALA A 131 -10.95 -6.13 7.37
C ALA A 131 -10.55 -7.54 6.90
N ALA A 132 -9.60 -7.64 5.99
CA ALA A 132 -9.05 -8.91 5.53
C ALA A 132 -8.05 -9.54 6.53
N GLY A 133 -7.59 -8.82 7.54
CA GLY A 133 -6.56 -9.27 8.47
C GLY A 133 -5.17 -9.38 7.84
N VAL A 134 -4.90 -8.64 6.77
CA VAL A 134 -3.66 -8.71 5.98
C VAL A 134 -2.94 -7.36 6.04
N PRO A 135 -1.90 -7.18 6.85
CA PRO A 135 -1.22 -5.90 6.99
C PRO A 135 -0.40 -5.54 5.74
N VAL A 136 -0.33 -4.24 5.46
CA VAL A 136 0.63 -3.68 4.49
C VAL A 136 1.98 -3.54 5.20
N VAL A 137 2.98 -4.35 4.83
CA VAL A 137 4.26 -4.45 5.56
C VAL A 137 5.40 -3.69 4.91
N THR A 138 5.26 -3.33 3.64
CA THR A 138 6.21 -2.44 2.95
C THR A 138 5.47 -1.53 1.99
N LEU A 139 6.03 -0.35 1.77
CA LEU A 139 5.42 0.71 0.99
C LEU A 139 6.46 1.34 0.08
N PHE A 140 6.11 1.44 -1.20
CA PHE A 140 6.85 2.21 -2.18
C PHE A 140 5.97 3.36 -2.71
N VAL A 141 6.53 4.56 -2.77
CA VAL A 141 5.84 5.73 -3.34
C VAL A 141 6.76 6.35 -4.37
N ALA A 142 6.29 6.43 -5.59
CA ALA A 142 6.96 7.12 -6.69
C ALA A 142 6.04 8.16 -7.30
N ARG A 143 6.63 9.08 -8.05
CA ARG A 143 5.92 10.07 -8.84
C ARG A 143 6.12 9.80 -10.33
N THR A 144 5.07 9.91 -11.10
CA THR A 144 5.12 9.86 -12.57
C THR A 144 4.08 10.81 -13.16
N PHE A 145 4.09 10.90 -14.48
CA PHE A 145 3.05 11.58 -15.25
C PHE A 145 1.80 10.73 -15.49
N ALA A 146 1.73 9.50 -14.94
CA ALA A 146 0.60 8.61 -15.02
C ALA A 146 0.35 7.91 -13.67
N THR A 147 -0.92 7.70 -13.32
CA THR A 147 -1.31 7.06 -12.06
C THR A 147 -1.18 5.54 -12.17
N PHE A 148 -0.39 4.94 -11.31
CA PHE A 148 -0.25 3.48 -11.22
C PHE A 148 -0.33 3.04 -9.77
N SER A 149 -1.18 2.08 -9.43
CA SER A 149 -1.17 1.46 -8.12
C SER A 149 -0.99 -0.05 -8.26
N GLY A 150 -0.03 -0.61 -7.53
CA GLY A 150 0.22 -2.04 -7.50
C GLY A 150 0.39 -2.55 -6.08
N GLY A 151 0.00 -3.80 -5.86
CA GLY A 151 0.17 -4.47 -4.58
C GLY A 151 0.87 -5.81 -4.74
N PHE A 152 1.72 -6.17 -3.76
CA PHE A 152 2.33 -7.48 -3.66
C PHE A 152 1.74 -8.23 -2.48
N GLY A 153 1.35 -9.47 -2.70
CA GLY A 153 0.92 -10.37 -1.63
C GLY A 153 1.83 -11.58 -1.55
N CYS A 154 2.18 -12.01 -0.35
CA CYS A 154 2.97 -13.21 -0.12
C CYS A 154 2.28 -14.10 0.91
N CYS A 155 2.18 -15.41 0.63
CA CYS A 155 1.45 -16.32 1.51
C CYS A 155 2.05 -17.74 1.54
N PRO A 156 2.19 -18.39 2.70
CA PRO A 156 2.47 -19.82 2.77
C PRO A 156 1.23 -20.63 2.38
N SER A 157 1.37 -21.59 1.49
CA SER A 157 0.32 -22.55 1.18
C SER A 157 0.61 -23.89 1.84
N SER A 158 -0.34 -24.41 2.60
CA SER A 158 -0.22 -25.73 3.25
C SER A 158 -0.76 -26.89 2.40
N THR A 159 -1.27 -26.64 1.17
CA THR A 159 -1.93 -27.69 0.38
C THR A 159 -1.23 -27.91 -0.96
N PRO A 160 -0.69 -29.11 -1.24
CA PRO A 160 -0.23 -29.45 -2.58
C PRO A 160 -1.45 -29.60 -3.50
N ARG A 161 -1.48 -28.90 -4.63
CA ARG A 161 -2.39 -29.25 -5.73
C ARG A 161 -1.95 -30.60 -6.31
N ARG A 162 -2.84 -31.56 -6.36
CA ARG A 162 -2.68 -32.79 -7.15
C ARG A 162 -2.87 -32.46 -8.62
#